data_e3e67f9f28e7dfdca59f86373a39759d
#
_entry.id   e3e67f9f28e7dfdca59f86373a39759d
#
_cell.length_a   1.000
_cell.length_b   1.000
_cell.length_c   1.000
_cell.angle_alpha   90.00
_cell.angle_beta   90.00
_cell.angle_gamma   90.00
#
_symmetry.space_group_name_H-M   'P 1'
#
loop_
_entity.id
_entity.type
_entity.pdbx_description
1 polymer ?
#
loop_
_entity_poly.entity_id
_entity_poly.type
_entity_poly.pdbx_seq_one_letter_code
_entity_poly.pdbx_strand_id
1 'polypeptide(L)'
;MGTESIVLYKLIVLYMLDRVNFTLTNSQISDFVLEKGYTNYFTLQEAINGLIESEFVYVSSIRGASHYKITYKGEEALSMFENRIPYAIKQDILDFFEKQQINLKKETEIQSDYYLNDSNEYTVSCVINEPLLDIKFSVPTQAVAVAICDNWRQKSTEIYDILVKQLWASNTSS
;
A
#
# COMPACT_ATOMS: atom_id res chain seq x y z
N MET A 1 0.53 -25.93 -15.44
CA MET A 1 0.98 -25.10 -14.32
C MET A 1 -0.11 -25.07 -13.29
N GLY A 2 0.22 -25.52 -12.09
CA GLY A 2 -0.75 -25.67 -11.04
C GLY A 2 -1.04 -24.37 -10.29
N THR A 3 -2.04 -24.46 -9.43
CA THR A 3 -2.47 -23.42 -8.51
C THR A 3 -1.33 -22.85 -7.65
N GLU A 4 -0.31 -23.64 -7.37
CA GLU A 4 0.84 -23.19 -6.57
C GLU A 4 1.66 -22.10 -7.25
N SER A 5 1.77 -22.15 -8.59
CA SER A 5 2.52 -21.14 -9.34
C SER A 5 1.80 -19.78 -9.29
N ILE A 6 0.49 -19.78 -9.43
CA ILE A 6 -0.27 -18.53 -9.40
C ILE A 6 -0.27 -17.90 -8.00
N VAL A 7 -0.24 -18.73 -6.95
CA VAL A 7 -0.08 -18.24 -5.58
C VAL A 7 1.27 -17.54 -5.42
N LEU A 8 2.34 -18.10 -5.97
CA LEU A 8 3.65 -17.47 -5.93
C LEU A 8 3.63 -16.11 -6.65
N TYR A 9 3.00 -16.03 -7.83
CA TYR A 9 2.93 -14.76 -8.57
C TYR A 9 2.11 -13.72 -7.82
N LYS A 10 1.03 -14.13 -7.17
CA LYS A 10 0.26 -13.25 -6.29
C LYS A 10 1.12 -12.72 -5.14
N LEU A 11 1.91 -13.58 -4.51
CA LEU A 11 2.81 -13.18 -3.42
C LEU A 11 3.90 -12.22 -3.91
N ILE A 12 4.44 -12.44 -5.11
CA ILE A 12 5.42 -11.53 -5.72
C ILE A 12 4.80 -10.13 -5.88
N VAL A 13 3.60 -10.05 -6.43
CA VAL A 13 2.92 -8.77 -6.62
C VAL A 13 2.66 -8.09 -5.27
N LEU A 14 2.16 -8.82 -4.28
CA LEU A 14 1.93 -8.27 -2.94
C LEU A 14 3.23 -7.77 -2.31
N TYR A 15 4.32 -8.52 -2.46
CA TYR A 15 5.62 -8.14 -1.92
C TYR A 15 6.12 -6.84 -2.58
N MET A 16 6.02 -6.73 -3.90
CA MET A 16 6.40 -5.52 -4.62
C MET A 16 5.62 -4.31 -4.09
N LEU A 17 4.30 -4.44 -3.96
CA LEU A 17 3.44 -3.35 -3.50
C LEU A 17 3.68 -2.99 -2.04
N ASP A 18 4.03 -3.98 -1.21
CA ASP A 18 4.31 -3.77 0.21
C ASP A 18 5.62 -3.01 0.44
N ARG A 19 6.59 -3.15 -0.46
CA ARG A 19 7.92 -2.52 -0.30
C ARG A 19 7.93 -1.03 -0.65
N VAL A 20 6.86 -0.49 -1.20
CA VAL A 20 6.76 0.92 -1.61
C VAL A 20 5.58 1.60 -0.91
N ASN A 21 5.65 2.94 -0.80
CA ASN A 21 4.60 3.74 -0.16
C ASN A 21 3.64 4.39 -1.14
N PHE A 22 3.76 4.05 -2.42
CA PHE A 22 2.95 4.63 -3.48
C PHE A 22 2.41 3.52 -4.37
N THR A 23 1.59 3.88 -5.33
CA THR A 23 1.07 2.91 -6.28
C THR A 23 2.15 2.49 -7.27
N LEU A 24 2.11 1.23 -7.70
CA LEU A 24 2.86 0.77 -8.86
C LEU A 24 1.91 0.61 -10.03
N THR A 25 2.40 0.95 -11.23
CA THR A 25 1.64 0.78 -12.45
C THR A 25 1.70 -0.68 -12.92
N ASN A 26 0.73 -1.05 -13.76
CA ASN A 26 0.76 -2.36 -14.40
C ASN A 26 2.07 -2.58 -15.17
N SER A 27 2.57 -1.55 -15.86
CA SER A 27 3.84 -1.64 -16.59
C SER A 27 5.01 -1.93 -15.68
N GLN A 28 5.10 -1.27 -14.53
CA GLN A 28 6.20 -1.48 -13.58
C GLN A 28 6.24 -2.93 -13.06
N ILE A 29 5.08 -3.48 -12.72
CA ILE A 29 4.98 -4.86 -12.26
C ILE A 29 5.27 -5.84 -13.40
N SER A 30 4.67 -5.61 -14.57
CA SER A 30 4.85 -6.45 -15.75
C SER A 30 6.30 -6.48 -16.22
N ASP A 31 6.95 -5.32 -16.26
CA ASP A 31 8.35 -5.21 -16.67
C ASP A 31 9.25 -6.10 -15.82
N PHE A 32 9.06 -6.06 -14.50
CA PHE A 32 9.83 -6.93 -13.61
C PHE A 32 9.59 -8.41 -13.88
N VAL A 33 8.34 -8.82 -13.88
CA VAL A 33 7.98 -10.23 -13.99
C VAL A 33 8.39 -10.81 -15.35
N LEU A 34 8.21 -10.04 -16.42
CA LEU A 34 8.55 -10.47 -17.77
C LEU A 34 10.07 -10.45 -18.02
N GLU A 35 10.77 -9.42 -17.52
CA GLU A 35 12.23 -9.35 -17.62
C GLU A 35 12.90 -10.56 -16.95
N LYS A 36 12.39 -10.95 -15.78
CA LYS A 36 12.93 -12.11 -15.06
C LYS A 36 12.44 -13.44 -15.59
N GLY A 37 11.42 -13.45 -16.47
CA GLY A 37 10.89 -14.67 -17.04
C GLY A 37 10.14 -15.54 -16.05
N TYR A 38 9.59 -14.97 -14.97
CA TYR A 38 8.87 -15.76 -13.97
C TYR A 38 7.55 -16.30 -14.50
N THR A 39 6.86 -15.54 -15.33
CA THR A 39 5.63 -15.99 -16.00
C THR A 39 5.36 -15.10 -17.22
N ASN A 40 4.25 -15.37 -17.92
CA ASN A 40 3.82 -14.55 -19.05
C ASN A 40 2.82 -13.48 -18.60
N TYR A 41 2.52 -12.55 -19.50
CA TYR A 41 1.62 -11.43 -19.24
C TYR A 41 0.23 -11.90 -18.80
N PHE A 42 -0.33 -12.90 -19.48
CA PHE A 42 -1.71 -13.36 -19.20
C PHE A 42 -1.82 -13.97 -17.80
N THR A 43 -0.87 -14.79 -17.40
CA THR A 43 -0.85 -15.40 -16.07
C THR A 43 -0.65 -14.34 -15.00
N LEU A 44 0.20 -13.34 -15.26
CA LEU A 44 0.38 -12.22 -14.34
C LEU A 44 -0.93 -11.44 -14.16
N GLN A 45 -1.64 -11.12 -15.24
CA GLN A 45 -2.91 -10.41 -15.16
C GLN A 45 -3.97 -11.22 -14.41
N GLU A 46 -3.99 -12.53 -14.58
CA GLU A 46 -4.85 -13.44 -13.83
C GLU A 46 -4.54 -13.36 -12.33
N ALA A 47 -3.26 -13.35 -11.97
CA ALA A 47 -2.86 -13.20 -10.56
C ALA A 47 -3.29 -11.87 -9.97
N ILE A 48 -3.08 -10.77 -10.71
CA ILE A 48 -3.47 -9.42 -10.26
C ILE A 48 -5.00 -9.34 -10.11
N ASN A 49 -5.75 -9.85 -11.07
CA ASN A 49 -7.21 -9.85 -10.99
C ASN A 49 -7.72 -10.64 -9.78
N GLY A 50 -7.09 -11.77 -9.49
CA GLY A 50 -7.41 -12.55 -8.29
C GLY A 50 -7.16 -11.78 -6.99
N LEU A 51 -6.08 -11.00 -6.94
CA LEU A 51 -5.77 -10.15 -5.79
C LEU A 51 -6.79 -9.03 -5.61
N ILE A 52 -7.26 -8.45 -6.72
CA ILE A 52 -8.29 -7.41 -6.68
C ILE A 52 -9.62 -7.99 -6.21
N GLU A 53 -10.02 -9.14 -6.74
CA GLU A 53 -11.25 -9.82 -6.34
C GLU A 53 -11.25 -10.20 -4.86
N SER A 54 -10.09 -10.59 -4.32
CA SER A 54 -9.92 -10.93 -2.90
C SER A 54 -9.77 -9.69 -2.01
N GLU A 55 -9.77 -8.51 -2.58
CA GLU A 55 -9.57 -7.25 -1.87
C GLU A 55 -8.19 -7.11 -1.21
N PHE A 56 -7.18 -7.83 -1.72
CA PHE A 56 -5.80 -7.71 -1.27
C PHE A 56 -5.07 -6.56 -1.95
N VAL A 57 -5.54 -6.17 -3.13
CA VAL A 57 -4.97 -5.09 -3.93
C VAL A 57 -6.10 -4.16 -4.37
N TYR A 58 -5.83 -2.88 -4.26
CA TYR A 58 -6.70 -1.83 -4.73
C TYR A 58 -6.19 -1.30 -6.06
N VAL A 59 -7.09 -1.12 -7.02
CA VAL A 59 -6.75 -0.60 -8.34
C VAL A 59 -7.44 0.75 -8.57
N SER A 60 -6.69 1.70 -9.12
CA SER A 60 -7.22 2.97 -9.59
C SER A 60 -6.74 3.22 -11.01
N SER A 61 -7.49 3.98 -11.77
CA SER A 61 -7.10 4.39 -13.12
C SER A 61 -6.72 5.87 -13.11
N ILE A 62 -5.48 6.15 -13.50
CA ILE A 62 -4.96 7.51 -13.58
C ILE A 62 -4.40 7.69 -14.99
N ARG A 63 -4.98 8.63 -15.75
CA ARG A 63 -4.59 8.91 -17.14
C ARG A 63 -4.56 7.66 -18.03
N GLY A 64 -5.54 6.77 -17.84
CA GLY A 64 -5.64 5.57 -18.65
C GLY A 64 -4.74 4.40 -18.23
N ALA A 65 -3.93 4.58 -17.19
CA ALA A 65 -3.05 3.53 -16.67
C ALA A 65 -3.60 2.99 -15.35
N SER A 66 -3.53 1.67 -15.17
CA SER A 66 -3.89 1.03 -13.91
C SER A 66 -2.78 1.20 -12.88
N HIS A 67 -3.15 1.65 -11.70
CA HIS A 67 -2.27 1.84 -10.54
C HIS A 67 -2.74 0.95 -9.41
N TYR A 68 -1.82 0.21 -8.83
CA TYR A 68 -2.14 -0.78 -7.78
C TYR A 68 -1.54 -0.37 -6.45
N LYS A 69 -2.28 -0.65 -5.39
CA LYS A 69 -1.81 -0.48 -4.01
C LYS A 69 -2.23 -1.68 -3.18
N ILE A 70 -1.35 -2.13 -2.29
CA ILE A 70 -1.70 -3.19 -1.35
C ILE A 70 -2.68 -2.64 -0.31
N THR A 71 -3.69 -3.43 0.06
CA THR A 71 -4.64 -3.10 1.11
C THR A 71 -4.13 -3.62 2.46
N TYR A 72 -4.75 -3.17 3.55
CA TYR A 72 -4.47 -3.74 4.87
C TYR A 72 -4.69 -5.26 4.89
N LYS A 73 -5.77 -5.72 4.26
CA LYS A 73 -6.05 -7.16 4.12
C LYS A 73 -4.95 -7.87 3.32
N GLY A 74 -4.42 -7.21 2.30
CA GLY A 74 -3.29 -7.72 1.52
C GLY A 74 -2.01 -7.81 2.33
N GLU A 75 -1.74 -6.81 3.17
CA GLU A 75 -0.58 -6.83 4.06
C GLU A 75 -0.65 -7.99 5.07
N GLU A 76 -1.83 -8.23 5.64
CA GLU A 76 -2.05 -9.37 6.53
C GLU A 76 -1.81 -10.70 5.81
N ALA A 77 -2.37 -10.85 4.61
CA ALA A 77 -2.17 -12.06 3.81
C ALA A 77 -0.69 -12.27 3.48
N LEU A 78 0.01 -11.21 3.10
CA LEU A 78 1.44 -11.28 2.82
C LEU A 78 2.23 -11.72 4.05
N SER A 79 1.94 -11.14 5.21
CA SER A 79 2.65 -11.48 6.44
C SER A 79 2.53 -12.97 6.82
N MET A 80 1.40 -13.58 6.47
CA MET A 80 1.16 -15.00 6.72
C MET A 80 1.94 -15.91 5.77
N PHE A 81 2.18 -15.48 4.53
CA PHE A 81 2.72 -16.34 3.48
C PHE A 81 4.04 -15.85 2.87
N GLU A 82 4.60 -14.77 3.38
CA GLU A 82 5.82 -14.16 2.85
C GLU A 82 7.00 -15.15 2.79
N ASN A 83 7.07 -16.06 3.76
CA ASN A 83 8.12 -17.07 3.81
C ASN A 83 8.09 -18.05 2.63
N ARG A 84 7.01 -18.07 1.86
CA ARG A 84 6.91 -18.88 0.64
C ARG A 84 7.62 -18.25 -0.55
N ILE A 85 7.98 -16.96 -0.47
CA ILE A 85 8.71 -16.29 -1.53
C ILE A 85 10.20 -16.62 -1.37
N PRO A 86 10.84 -17.25 -2.38
CA PRO A 86 12.26 -17.51 -2.31
C PRO A 86 13.08 -16.23 -2.10
N TYR A 87 14.13 -16.32 -1.29
CA TYR A 87 15.00 -15.18 -1.01
C TYR A 87 15.55 -14.55 -2.29
N ALA A 88 15.94 -15.37 -3.27
CA ALA A 88 16.45 -14.87 -4.54
C ALA A 88 15.45 -13.97 -5.27
N ILE A 89 14.15 -14.29 -5.20
CA ILE A 89 13.10 -13.48 -5.83
C ILE A 89 12.96 -12.15 -5.07
N LYS A 90 13.01 -12.18 -3.74
CA LYS A 90 12.97 -10.95 -2.93
C LYS A 90 14.13 -10.01 -3.29
N GLN A 91 15.33 -10.55 -3.45
CA GLN A 91 16.49 -9.78 -3.86
C GLN A 91 16.34 -9.22 -5.27
N ASP A 92 15.82 -10.01 -6.20
CA ASP A 92 15.55 -9.55 -7.57
C ASP A 92 14.57 -8.37 -7.59
N ILE A 93 13.57 -8.38 -6.72
CA ILE A 93 12.61 -7.27 -6.58
C ILE A 93 13.31 -6.01 -6.08
N LEU A 94 14.12 -6.12 -5.04
CA LEU A 94 14.83 -4.98 -4.47
C LEU A 94 15.84 -4.41 -5.47
N ASP A 95 16.56 -5.27 -6.19
CA ASP A 95 17.50 -4.86 -7.23
C ASP A 95 16.79 -4.15 -8.38
N PHE A 96 15.61 -4.64 -8.77
CA PHE A 96 14.80 -4.00 -9.80
C PHE A 96 14.37 -2.59 -9.36
N PHE A 97 13.91 -2.44 -8.13
CA PHE A 97 13.52 -1.13 -7.60
C PHE A 97 14.69 -0.15 -7.58
N GLU A 98 15.87 -0.61 -7.18
CA GLU A 98 17.07 0.22 -7.18
C GLU A 98 17.43 0.64 -8.61
N LYS A 99 17.44 -0.30 -9.54
CA LYS A 99 17.75 -0.06 -10.97
C LYS A 99 16.76 0.94 -11.59
N GLN A 100 15.49 0.85 -11.24
CA GLN A 100 14.44 1.72 -11.75
C GLN A 100 14.30 3.02 -10.94
N GLN A 101 15.17 3.24 -9.95
CA GLN A 101 15.10 4.40 -9.06
C GLN A 101 13.77 4.53 -8.33
N ILE A 102 13.16 3.39 -8.01
CA ILE A 102 11.92 3.32 -7.23
C ILE A 102 12.29 3.33 -5.76
N ASN A 103 11.83 4.33 -5.03
CA ASN A 103 12.14 4.48 -3.61
C ASN A 103 11.40 3.43 -2.78
N LEU A 104 12.17 2.70 -1.97
CA LEU A 104 11.59 1.76 -1.01
C LEU A 104 10.87 2.52 0.11
N LYS A 105 9.87 1.85 0.66
CA LYS A 105 9.18 2.27 1.86
C LYS A 105 10.20 2.45 2.98
N LYS A 106 10.31 3.67 3.49
CA LYS A 106 11.07 3.91 4.71
C LYS A 106 10.29 3.32 5.87
N GLU A 107 10.98 2.63 6.77
CA GLU A 107 10.33 2.13 7.97
C GLU A 107 9.63 3.29 8.68
N THR A 108 8.36 3.14 8.72
CA THR A 108 7.33 3.88 9.41
C THR A 108 7.74 5.14 10.16
N GLU A 109 7.59 6.25 9.52
CA GLU A 109 7.39 7.49 10.25
C GLU A 109 5.88 7.71 10.41
N ILE A 110 5.28 6.95 11.30
CA ILE A 110 3.93 7.25 11.77
C ILE A 110 4.09 8.21 12.94
N GLN A 111 3.63 9.43 12.74
CA GLN A 111 3.77 10.49 13.74
C GLN A 111 2.41 11.06 14.09
N SER A 112 2.25 11.44 15.35
CA SER A 112 1.11 12.19 15.80
C SER A 112 1.55 13.19 16.85
N ASP A 113 0.98 14.38 16.79
CA ASP A 113 1.28 15.46 17.71
C ASP A 113 0.05 16.35 17.86
N TYR A 114 0.02 17.17 18.91
CA TYR A 114 -1.04 18.14 19.10
C TYR A 114 -0.49 19.40 19.74
N TYR A 115 -1.17 20.51 19.49
CA TYR A 115 -0.84 21.79 20.09
C TYR A 115 -2.09 22.64 20.29
N LEU A 116 -2.03 23.56 21.23
CA LEU A 116 -3.10 24.54 21.47
C LEU A 116 -3.07 25.59 20.34
N ASN A 117 -4.20 25.75 19.67
CA ASN A 117 -4.30 26.72 18.56
C ASN A 117 -4.86 28.07 19.03
N ASP A 118 -4.92 29.02 18.10
CA ASP A 118 -5.36 30.41 18.37
C ASP A 118 -6.84 30.50 18.78
N SER A 119 -7.63 29.48 18.46
CA SER A 119 -9.05 29.41 18.80
C SER A 119 -9.30 28.79 20.17
N ASN A 120 -8.25 28.56 20.94
CA ASN A 120 -8.30 27.90 22.24
C ASN A 120 -8.82 26.46 22.17
N GLU A 121 -8.60 25.83 21.04
CA GLU A 121 -8.84 24.41 20.81
C GLU A 121 -7.51 23.71 20.55
N TYR A 122 -7.51 22.40 20.38
CA TYR A 122 -6.29 21.65 20.09
C TYR A 122 -6.29 21.19 18.65
N THR A 123 -5.21 21.50 17.93
CA THR A 123 -4.96 20.96 16.60
C THR A 123 -4.18 19.67 16.76
N VAL A 124 -4.70 18.59 16.20
CA VAL A 124 -4.02 17.27 16.17
C VAL A 124 -3.53 17.02 14.76
N SER A 125 -2.27 16.66 14.65
CA SER A 125 -1.63 16.29 13.37
C SER A 125 -1.34 14.79 13.36
N CYS A 126 -1.84 14.10 12.37
CA CYS A 126 -1.64 12.66 12.16
C CYS A 126 -0.96 12.48 10.81
N VAL A 127 0.26 11.94 10.82
CA VAL A 127 1.11 11.87 9.63
C VAL A 127 1.60 10.44 9.40
N ILE A 128 1.59 10.02 8.14
CA ILE A 128 2.28 8.80 7.68
C ILE A 128 3.30 9.23 6.64
N ASN A 129 4.58 8.96 6.92
CA ASN A 129 5.69 9.20 5.96
C ASN A 129 5.49 10.49 5.16
N GLU A 130 5.59 11.63 5.81
CA GLU A 130 5.39 12.90 5.15
C GLU A 130 6.13 12.96 3.80
N PRO A 131 5.45 13.21 2.66
CA PRO A 131 4.09 13.77 2.53
C PRO A 131 3.00 12.76 2.14
N LEU A 132 3.07 11.48 2.49
CA LEU A 132 2.11 10.46 2.03
C LEU A 132 0.69 10.77 2.52
N LEU A 133 0.54 11.07 3.80
CA LEU A 133 -0.74 11.44 4.40
C LEU A 133 -0.51 12.37 5.57
N ASP A 134 -1.19 13.49 5.57
CA ASP A 134 -1.19 14.45 6.67
C ASP A 134 -2.65 14.85 6.93
N ILE A 135 -3.17 14.48 8.10
CA ILE A 135 -4.54 14.82 8.51
C ILE A 135 -4.47 15.69 9.73
N LYS A 136 -5.24 16.78 9.73
CA LYS A 136 -5.33 17.68 10.87
C LYS A 136 -6.77 17.81 11.34
N PHE A 137 -6.94 17.77 12.66
CA PHE A 137 -8.23 17.94 13.32
C PHE A 137 -8.15 19.10 14.29
N SER A 138 -9.23 19.85 14.43
CA SER A 138 -9.41 20.76 15.56
C SER A 138 -10.36 20.10 16.55
N VAL A 139 -9.95 19.94 17.80
CA VAL A 139 -10.72 19.26 18.84
C VAL A 139 -10.80 20.13 20.11
N PRO A 140 -11.88 20.02 20.88
CA PRO A 140 -12.12 20.97 21.97
C PRO A 140 -11.27 20.74 23.22
N THR A 141 -10.78 19.52 23.48
CA THR A 141 -10.08 19.20 24.73
C THR A 141 -8.78 18.46 24.47
N GLN A 142 -7.85 18.63 25.41
CA GLN A 142 -6.58 17.91 25.39
C GLN A 142 -6.79 16.39 25.47
N ALA A 143 -7.76 15.94 26.26
CA ALA A 143 -8.05 14.51 26.38
C ALA A 143 -8.42 13.86 25.03
N VAL A 144 -9.23 14.56 24.23
CA VAL A 144 -9.58 14.09 22.88
C VAL A 144 -8.35 14.09 21.97
N ALA A 145 -7.51 15.12 22.04
CA ALA A 145 -6.28 15.19 21.26
C ALA A 145 -5.34 14.02 21.57
N VAL A 146 -5.14 13.71 22.84
CA VAL A 146 -4.31 12.58 23.27
C VAL A 146 -4.88 11.25 22.76
N ALA A 147 -6.20 11.07 22.88
CA ALA A 147 -6.86 9.85 22.41
C ALA A 147 -6.68 9.66 20.89
N ILE A 148 -6.80 10.74 20.11
CA ILE A 148 -6.57 10.67 18.65
C ILE A 148 -5.12 10.29 18.35
N CYS A 149 -4.14 10.88 19.02
CA CYS A 149 -2.74 10.54 18.84
C CYS A 149 -2.46 9.06 19.11
N ASP A 150 -2.98 8.55 20.21
CA ASP A 150 -2.79 7.14 20.60
C ASP A 150 -3.47 6.19 19.62
N ASN A 151 -4.70 6.49 19.21
CA ASN A 151 -5.43 5.66 18.24
C ASN A 151 -4.78 5.70 16.86
N TRP A 152 -4.22 6.84 16.46
CA TRP A 152 -3.52 6.96 15.19
C TRP A 152 -2.36 5.99 15.07
N ARG A 153 -1.57 5.86 16.12
CA ARG A 153 -0.43 4.94 16.13
C ARG A 153 -0.83 3.49 15.90
N GLN A 154 -2.01 3.11 16.40
CA GLN A 154 -2.52 1.74 16.29
C GLN A 154 -3.28 1.50 14.99
N LYS A 155 -3.97 2.52 14.46
CA LYS A 155 -4.93 2.35 13.37
C LYS A 155 -4.56 3.07 12.08
N SER A 156 -3.41 3.71 12.03
CA SER A 156 -2.99 4.52 10.88
C SER A 156 -3.04 3.77 9.54
N THR A 157 -2.56 2.54 9.50
CA THR A 157 -2.54 1.73 8.27
C THR A 157 -3.95 1.39 7.81
N GLU A 158 -4.83 1.01 8.73
CA GLU A 158 -6.23 0.70 8.43
C GLU A 158 -6.97 1.95 7.93
N ILE A 159 -6.75 3.09 8.58
CA ILE A 159 -7.36 4.37 8.19
C ILE A 159 -6.88 4.78 6.80
N TYR A 160 -5.59 4.67 6.54
CA TYR A 160 -5.02 4.97 5.23
C TYR A 160 -5.66 4.10 4.14
N ASP A 161 -5.82 2.81 4.40
CA ASP A 161 -6.44 1.88 3.46
C ASP A 161 -7.90 2.28 3.15
N ILE A 162 -8.66 2.66 4.17
CA ILE A 162 -10.04 3.14 4.00
C ILE A 162 -10.07 4.41 3.14
N LEU A 163 -9.19 5.36 3.41
CA LEU A 163 -9.13 6.61 2.64
C LEU A 163 -8.78 6.35 1.18
N VAL A 164 -7.82 5.47 0.91
CA VAL A 164 -7.46 5.09 -0.45
C VAL A 164 -8.65 4.47 -1.17
N LYS A 165 -9.34 3.54 -0.55
CA LYS A 165 -10.52 2.90 -1.14
C LYS A 165 -11.63 3.88 -1.46
N GLN A 166 -11.87 4.84 -0.58
CA GLN A 166 -12.97 5.79 -0.73
C GLN A 166 -12.62 6.93 -1.70
N LEU A 167 -11.40 7.41 -1.68
CA LEU A 167 -11.01 8.61 -2.44
C LEU A 167 -10.47 8.27 -3.83
N TRP A 168 -9.83 7.13 -4.01
CA TRP A 168 -9.26 6.71 -5.30
C TRP A 168 -10.25 5.88 -6.12
N ALA A 169 -11.33 5.40 -5.52
CA ALA A 169 -12.34 4.66 -6.25
C ALA A 169 -12.94 5.56 -7.34
N SER A 170 -12.90 5.12 -8.58
CA SER A 170 -13.58 5.82 -9.64
C SER A 170 -15.09 5.74 -9.39
N ASN A 171 -15.76 6.89 -9.38
CA ASN A 171 -17.23 6.95 -9.30
C ASN A 171 -17.84 6.41 -10.59
N THR A 172 -17.77 5.10 -10.79
CA THR A 172 -18.42 4.44 -11.90
C THR A 172 -19.79 3.90 -11.55
N SER A 173 -20.24 4.13 -10.34
CA SER A 173 -21.60 3.80 -9.95
C SER A 173 -22.54 4.92 -10.36
N SER A 174 -23.06 4.80 -11.51
CA SER A 174 -24.28 5.52 -11.84
C SER A 174 -25.46 4.71 -11.36
#